data_9b251421b52cbb2d3fc3ac8a240b62e8
#
_entry.id   9b251421b52cbb2d3fc3ac8a240b62e8
#
_cell.length_a   1.000
_cell.length_b   1.000
_cell.length_c   1.000
_cell.angle_alpha   90.00
_cell.angle_beta   90.00
_cell.angle_gamma   90.00
#
_symmetry.space_group_name_H-M   'P 1'
#
loop_
_entity.id
_entity.type
_entity.pdbx_description
1 polymer ?
#
loop_
_entity_poly.entity_id
_entity_poly.type
_entity_poly.pdbx_seq_one_letter_code
_entity_poly.pdbx_strand_id
1 'polypeptide(L)'
;MEEKLLRLRRLPAPLLAWYDENRRRLPWREQVSPYRTWVSEVMLQQTRVQAVLPYFQRFMEAAPTAAALAELPEETLLRLWQGLGYYSRARNLKRAAQTIMEDFGGRFPDSYDALRTLAGVGDYTAGAILSIAFGQPVPAVDGNVLRVAARITGSRENVLDPKVRAACRELMAAVIPHDRPGDFNQALMDLGAGVCLPGGAPLCGECPACAFCTACQEGTQRLLPVREKKQAKREQQLTVFVLRQDGCVALRRRDDTGLLASLWEYPHADGVLDETAAAAWLAQRGVAVKSWEKTVSAKHEFTHLRWRMAGYILTVEGDGAPDWVWADHDRRQQLAIPSAFQKFTREAEGE
;
A
#
# COMPACT_ATOMS: atom_id res chain seq x y z
N MET A 1 -6.59 20.33 25.42
CA MET A 1 -5.22 20.14 24.91
C MET A 1 -4.29 19.71 26.04
N GLU A 2 -4.23 20.47 27.13
CA GLU A 2 -3.32 20.25 28.26
C GLU A 2 -3.49 18.88 28.93
N GLU A 3 -4.70 18.47 29.24
CA GLU A 3 -4.96 17.13 29.83
C GLU A 3 -4.50 15.98 28.92
N LYS A 4 -4.76 16.09 27.62
CA LYS A 4 -4.28 15.09 26.64
C LYS A 4 -2.75 15.02 26.65
N LEU A 5 -2.07 16.15 26.71
CA LEU A 5 -0.61 16.23 26.77
C LEU A 5 -0.04 15.62 28.07
N LEU A 6 -0.65 15.90 29.21
CA LEU A 6 -0.22 15.33 30.50
C LEU A 6 -0.30 13.80 30.51
N ARG A 7 -1.33 13.23 29.92
CA ARG A 7 -1.45 11.76 29.78
C ARG A 7 -0.37 11.20 28.83
N LEU A 8 -0.15 11.84 27.69
CA LEU A 8 0.82 11.38 26.70
C LEU A 8 2.28 11.53 27.16
N ARG A 9 2.59 12.50 28.02
CA ARG A 9 3.94 12.64 28.65
C ARG A 9 4.34 11.43 29.49
N ARG A 10 3.39 10.63 29.94
CA ARG A 10 3.65 9.37 30.68
C ARG A 10 4.03 8.21 29.76
N LEU A 11 3.87 8.36 28.44
CA LEU A 11 4.01 7.25 27.48
C LEU A 11 5.47 6.88 27.16
N PRO A 12 6.42 7.81 26.95
CA PRO A 12 7.73 7.47 26.39
C PRO A 12 8.48 6.39 27.17
N ALA A 13 8.65 6.55 28.48
CA ALA A 13 9.45 5.63 29.29
C ALA A 13 8.89 4.18 29.29
N PRO A 14 7.61 3.92 29.65
CA PRO A 14 7.08 2.55 29.64
C PRO A 14 6.97 1.97 28.23
N LEU A 15 6.75 2.79 27.19
CA LEU A 15 6.68 2.34 25.82
C LEU A 15 8.06 1.89 25.31
N LEU A 16 9.12 2.64 25.58
CA LEU A 16 10.48 2.30 25.19
C LEU A 16 10.98 1.05 25.92
N ALA A 17 10.69 0.93 27.23
CA ALA A 17 11.02 -0.28 27.99
C ALA A 17 10.33 -1.52 27.39
N TRP A 18 9.05 -1.41 27.08
CA TRP A 18 8.32 -2.48 26.39
C TRP A 18 8.90 -2.80 25.02
N TYR A 19 9.29 -1.77 24.26
CA TYR A 19 9.85 -1.94 22.92
C TYR A 19 11.21 -2.68 22.95
N ASP A 20 12.05 -2.40 23.93
CA ASP A 20 13.34 -3.07 24.07
C ASP A 20 13.19 -4.61 24.21
N GLU A 21 12.11 -5.05 24.85
CA GLU A 21 11.79 -6.47 25.07
C GLU A 21 10.99 -7.10 23.91
N ASN A 22 10.13 -6.31 23.24
CA ASN A 22 9.09 -6.82 22.34
C ASN A 22 9.27 -6.41 20.87
N ARG A 23 10.32 -5.65 20.53
CA ARG A 23 10.54 -5.16 19.17
C ARG A 23 10.64 -6.30 18.15
N ARG A 24 9.93 -6.13 17.03
CA ARG A 24 9.99 -7.09 15.93
C ARG A 24 11.35 -7.00 15.22
N ARG A 25 11.96 -8.16 14.95
CA ARG A 25 13.15 -8.24 14.09
C ARG A 25 12.70 -8.12 12.64
N LEU A 26 13.11 -7.05 11.96
CA LEU A 26 12.71 -6.74 10.60
C LEU A 26 13.94 -6.32 9.79
N PRO A 27 14.11 -6.76 8.52
CA PRO A 27 15.31 -6.52 7.72
C PRO A 27 15.67 -5.03 7.57
N TRP A 28 14.68 -4.14 7.55
CA TRP A 28 14.88 -2.69 7.48
C TRP A 28 15.23 -2.03 8.81
N ARG A 29 15.16 -2.78 9.92
CA ARG A 29 15.58 -2.33 11.26
C ARG A 29 16.99 -2.81 11.64
N GLU A 30 17.48 -3.87 10.99
CA GLU A 30 18.83 -4.41 11.23
C GLU A 30 19.89 -3.59 10.52
N GLN A 31 19.61 -3.10 9.33
CA GLN A 31 20.49 -2.24 8.54
C GLN A 31 19.77 -0.92 8.24
N VAL A 32 19.72 -0.03 9.24
CA VAL A 32 19.04 1.25 9.10
C VAL A 32 19.79 2.17 8.14
N SER A 33 19.07 2.69 7.15
CA SER A 33 19.51 3.79 6.30
C SER A 33 18.30 4.60 5.82
N PRO A 34 18.46 5.87 5.41
CA PRO A 34 17.35 6.67 4.90
C PRO A 34 16.60 5.97 3.73
N TYR A 35 17.37 5.37 2.81
CA TYR A 35 16.81 4.65 1.66
C TYR A 35 16.01 3.42 2.10
N ARG A 36 16.55 2.55 2.95
CA ARG A 36 15.87 1.33 3.42
C ARG A 36 14.64 1.66 4.24
N THR A 37 14.73 2.64 5.12
CA THR A 37 13.59 3.15 5.89
C THR A 37 12.49 3.67 4.95
N TRP A 38 12.84 4.51 4.00
CA TRP A 38 11.89 5.05 3.03
C TRP A 38 11.16 3.95 2.23
N VAL A 39 11.93 3.01 1.64
CA VAL A 39 11.34 1.93 0.83
C VAL A 39 10.42 1.06 1.69
N SER A 40 10.85 0.67 2.89
CA SER A 40 10.02 -0.15 3.79
C SER A 40 8.75 0.57 4.21
N GLU A 41 8.83 1.86 4.58
CA GLU A 41 7.66 2.65 4.98
C GLU A 41 6.65 2.80 3.83
N VAL A 42 7.12 2.99 2.60
CA VAL A 42 6.24 3.06 1.43
C VAL A 42 5.61 1.68 1.13
N MET A 43 6.35 0.59 1.26
CA MET A 43 5.80 -0.77 1.09
C MET A 43 4.74 -1.10 2.15
N LEU A 44 4.95 -0.65 3.39
CA LEU A 44 4.04 -0.89 4.52
C LEU A 44 2.75 -0.07 4.46
N GLN A 45 2.67 0.97 3.62
CA GLN A 45 1.43 1.71 3.44
C GLN A 45 0.29 0.77 3.01
N GLN A 46 -0.71 0.57 3.89
CA GLN A 46 -1.87 -0.30 3.66
C GLN A 46 -1.53 -1.79 3.39
N THR A 47 -0.32 -2.22 3.69
CA THR A 47 0.15 -3.60 3.50
C THR A 47 0.68 -4.15 4.83
N ARG A 48 0.36 -5.40 5.15
CA ARG A 48 0.83 -6.04 6.39
C ARG A 48 2.31 -6.40 6.29
N VAL A 49 3.03 -6.33 7.42
CA VAL A 49 4.47 -6.63 7.51
C VAL A 49 4.82 -7.98 6.89
N GLN A 50 4.09 -9.04 7.22
CA GLN A 50 4.35 -10.39 6.68
C GLN A 50 4.27 -10.46 5.15
N ALA A 51 3.38 -9.68 4.55
CA ALA A 51 3.28 -9.61 3.09
C ALA A 51 4.44 -8.81 2.49
N VAL A 52 4.99 -7.82 3.20
CA VAL A 52 6.08 -6.94 2.70
C VAL A 52 7.44 -7.64 2.73
N LEU A 53 7.71 -8.50 3.70
CA LEU A 53 9.02 -9.13 3.88
C LEU A 53 9.67 -9.70 2.60
N PRO A 54 9.00 -10.58 1.83
CA PRO A 54 9.61 -11.15 0.63
C PRO A 54 9.77 -10.11 -0.50
N TYR A 55 8.93 -9.08 -0.53
CA TYR A 55 9.05 -7.99 -1.52
C TYR A 55 10.22 -7.07 -1.21
N PHE A 56 10.40 -6.72 0.05
CA PHE A 56 11.50 -5.86 0.47
C PHE A 56 12.84 -6.48 0.14
N GLN A 57 13.02 -7.79 0.39
CA GLN A 57 14.26 -8.49 0.07
C GLN A 57 14.56 -8.43 -1.42
N ARG A 58 13.64 -8.89 -2.28
CA ARG A 58 13.81 -8.86 -3.75
C ARG A 58 14.04 -7.45 -4.28
N PHE A 59 13.36 -6.46 -3.69
CA PHE A 59 13.52 -5.08 -4.10
C PHE A 59 14.90 -4.52 -3.76
N MET A 60 15.43 -4.85 -2.57
CA MET A 60 16.79 -4.44 -2.17
C MET A 60 17.89 -5.12 -2.99
N GLU A 61 17.65 -6.34 -3.48
CA GLU A 61 18.55 -7.03 -4.41
C GLU A 61 18.59 -6.34 -5.79
N ALA A 62 17.42 -5.95 -6.32
CA ALA A 62 17.30 -5.33 -7.63
C ALA A 62 17.64 -3.83 -7.64
N ALA A 63 17.33 -3.11 -6.58
CA ALA A 63 17.53 -1.67 -6.43
C ALA A 63 18.05 -1.35 -5.02
N PRO A 64 19.34 -1.61 -4.73
CA PRO A 64 19.91 -1.42 -3.38
C PRO A 64 20.10 0.04 -2.97
N THR A 65 20.03 0.97 -3.91
CA THR A 65 20.25 2.41 -3.71
C THR A 65 19.24 3.28 -4.45
N ALA A 66 19.15 4.56 -4.10
CA ALA A 66 18.31 5.52 -4.81
C ALA A 66 18.75 5.66 -6.28
N ALA A 67 20.05 5.63 -6.57
CA ALA A 67 20.58 5.65 -7.92
C ALA A 67 20.10 4.43 -8.74
N ALA A 68 20.25 3.22 -8.22
CA ALA A 68 19.78 2.03 -8.90
C ALA A 68 18.26 2.06 -9.13
N LEU A 69 17.47 2.58 -8.17
CA LEU A 69 16.02 2.74 -8.33
C LEU A 69 15.66 3.78 -9.39
N ALA A 70 16.39 4.90 -9.47
CA ALA A 70 16.15 5.94 -10.46
C ALA A 70 16.34 5.42 -11.89
N GLU A 71 17.33 4.58 -12.11
CA GLU A 71 17.68 3.97 -13.41
C GLU A 71 16.83 2.73 -13.76
N LEU A 72 16.19 2.08 -12.75
CA LEU A 72 15.46 0.84 -12.94
C LEU A 72 14.34 1.01 -13.97
N PRO A 73 14.23 0.18 -15.03
CA PRO A 73 13.11 0.24 -15.97
C PRO A 73 11.75 0.14 -15.27
N GLU A 74 10.78 0.93 -15.72
CA GLU A 74 9.46 0.97 -15.05
C GLU A 74 8.77 -0.40 -15.06
N GLU A 75 8.88 -1.15 -16.15
CA GLU A 75 8.31 -2.50 -16.26
C GLU A 75 8.90 -3.44 -15.19
N THR A 76 10.21 -3.39 -14.99
CA THR A 76 10.91 -4.16 -13.95
C THR A 76 10.46 -3.74 -12.55
N LEU A 77 10.34 -2.43 -12.30
CA LEU A 77 9.84 -1.88 -11.04
C LEU A 77 8.41 -2.38 -10.73
N LEU A 78 7.51 -2.28 -11.69
CA LEU A 78 6.11 -2.71 -11.53
C LEU A 78 6.00 -4.22 -11.32
N ARG A 79 6.87 -5.02 -11.95
CA ARG A 79 6.96 -6.46 -11.72
C ARG A 79 7.44 -6.79 -10.31
N LEU A 80 8.47 -6.13 -9.81
CA LEU A 80 8.94 -6.29 -8.43
C LEU A 80 7.87 -5.93 -7.41
N TRP A 81 6.93 -5.04 -7.78
CA TRP A 81 5.84 -4.57 -6.93
C TRP A 81 4.56 -5.39 -7.08
N GLN A 82 4.50 -6.28 -8.06
CA GLN A 82 3.29 -7.04 -8.39
C GLN A 82 2.78 -7.86 -7.20
N GLY A 83 1.52 -7.63 -6.81
CA GLY A 83 0.89 -8.25 -5.63
C GLY A 83 0.80 -7.35 -4.40
N LEU A 84 1.65 -6.32 -4.25
CA LEU A 84 1.54 -5.35 -3.15
C LEU A 84 0.37 -4.37 -3.31
N GLY A 85 -0.12 -4.18 -4.55
CA GLY A 85 -1.16 -3.20 -4.85
C GLY A 85 -0.69 -1.73 -4.76
N TYR A 86 -1.60 -0.80 -5.08
CA TYR A 86 -1.30 0.65 -5.03
C TYR A 86 0.00 1.01 -5.78
N TYR A 87 0.09 0.66 -7.05
CA TYR A 87 1.28 0.79 -7.89
C TYR A 87 1.79 2.22 -8.04
N SER A 88 0.94 3.21 -7.79
CA SER A 88 1.36 4.61 -7.69
C SER A 88 2.47 4.83 -6.66
N ARG A 89 2.54 3.98 -5.61
CA ARG A 89 3.62 4.02 -4.61
C ARG A 89 4.97 3.68 -5.25
N ALA A 90 5.02 2.64 -6.06
CA ALA A 90 6.25 2.25 -6.78
C ALA A 90 6.71 3.35 -7.73
N ARG A 91 5.78 3.94 -8.52
CA ARG A 91 6.12 5.06 -9.41
C ARG A 91 6.57 6.29 -8.65
N ASN A 92 5.92 6.60 -7.53
CA ASN A 92 6.34 7.71 -6.68
C ASN A 92 7.74 7.46 -6.11
N LEU A 93 8.08 6.22 -5.69
CA LEU A 93 9.43 5.85 -5.27
C LEU A 93 10.45 6.13 -6.38
N LYS A 94 10.19 5.71 -7.62
CA LYS A 94 11.10 5.96 -8.74
C LYS A 94 11.27 7.46 -9.02
N ARG A 95 10.16 8.21 -9.12
CA ARG A 95 10.23 9.67 -9.33
C ARG A 95 10.98 10.38 -8.22
N ALA A 96 10.74 10.01 -6.97
CA ALA A 96 11.45 10.58 -5.84
C ALA A 96 12.95 10.19 -5.86
N ALA A 97 13.29 8.96 -6.28
CA ALA A 97 14.68 8.56 -6.47
C ALA A 97 15.38 9.42 -7.55
N GLN A 98 14.71 9.70 -8.66
CA GLN A 98 15.20 10.61 -9.70
C GLN A 98 15.43 12.02 -9.15
N THR A 99 14.44 12.58 -8.42
CA THR A 99 14.60 13.87 -7.73
C THR A 99 15.80 13.87 -6.76
N ILE A 100 16.03 12.79 -6.01
CA ILE A 100 17.19 12.68 -5.11
C ILE A 100 18.49 12.72 -5.91
N MET A 101 18.55 12.08 -7.07
CA MET A 101 19.75 12.13 -7.92
C MET A 101 19.97 13.50 -8.56
N GLU A 102 18.92 14.13 -9.07
CA GLU A 102 18.97 15.36 -9.84
C GLU A 102 19.13 16.60 -8.93
N ASP A 103 18.27 16.74 -7.91
CA ASP A 103 18.18 17.95 -7.10
C ASP A 103 19.05 17.91 -5.84
N PHE A 104 19.38 16.70 -5.34
CA PHE A 104 20.13 16.50 -4.10
C PHE A 104 21.50 15.82 -4.32
N GLY A 105 21.93 15.65 -5.57
CA GLY A 105 23.23 15.07 -5.93
C GLY A 105 23.42 13.64 -5.39
N GLY A 106 22.34 12.85 -5.33
CA GLY A 106 22.32 11.49 -4.81
C GLY A 106 22.36 11.38 -3.28
N ARG A 107 22.36 12.48 -2.55
CA ARG A 107 22.29 12.48 -1.07
C ARG A 107 20.83 12.50 -0.63
N PHE A 108 20.48 11.62 0.28
CA PHE A 108 19.12 11.61 0.83
C PHE A 108 18.88 12.88 1.67
N PRO A 109 17.82 13.66 1.41
CA PRO A 109 17.58 14.89 2.15
C PRO A 109 17.25 14.59 3.63
N ASP A 110 17.77 15.42 4.53
CA ASP A 110 17.70 15.26 5.99
C ASP A 110 16.85 16.35 6.69
N SER A 111 16.11 17.14 5.91
CA SER A 111 15.16 18.13 6.45
C SER A 111 13.72 17.77 6.09
N TYR A 112 12.77 18.17 6.96
CA TYR A 112 11.35 17.91 6.77
C TYR A 112 10.82 18.50 5.46
N ASP A 113 11.16 19.75 5.17
CA ASP A 113 10.67 20.45 3.98
C ASP A 113 11.23 19.82 2.70
N ALA A 114 12.52 19.49 2.69
CA ALA A 114 13.14 18.82 1.55
C ALA A 114 12.55 17.42 1.29
N LEU A 115 12.32 16.61 2.33
CA LEU A 115 11.65 15.31 2.19
C LEU A 115 10.23 15.45 1.65
N ARG A 116 9.50 16.50 2.02
CA ARG A 116 8.14 16.77 1.56
C ARG A 116 8.05 17.15 0.08
N THR A 117 9.14 17.55 -0.57
CA THR A 117 9.17 17.77 -2.02
C THR A 117 9.19 16.46 -2.81
N LEU A 118 9.61 15.36 -2.20
CA LEU A 118 9.72 14.06 -2.86
C LEU A 118 8.35 13.46 -3.16
N ALA A 119 8.20 12.91 -4.35
CA ALA A 119 6.95 12.29 -4.78
C ALA A 119 6.51 11.17 -3.83
N GLY A 120 5.28 11.25 -3.31
CA GLY A 120 4.70 10.25 -2.41
C GLY A 120 5.20 10.29 -0.96
N VAL A 121 6.04 11.26 -0.61
CA VAL A 121 6.47 11.49 0.78
C VAL A 121 5.53 12.47 1.46
N GLY A 122 4.68 11.94 2.33
CA GLY A 122 3.79 12.71 3.21
C GLY A 122 4.41 12.98 4.58
N ASP A 123 3.66 13.68 5.43
CA ASP A 123 4.08 14.02 6.82
C ASP A 123 4.55 12.80 7.61
N TYR A 124 3.81 11.68 7.48
CA TYR A 124 4.15 10.42 8.12
C TYR A 124 5.50 9.88 7.65
N THR A 125 5.67 9.75 6.33
CA THR A 125 6.89 9.17 5.75
C THR A 125 8.11 10.04 6.04
N ALA A 126 7.97 11.38 5.96
CA ALA A 126 9.03 12.31 6.35
C ALA A 126 9.42 12.15 7.83
N GLY A 127 8.43 12.10 8.73
CA GLY A 127 8.66 11.87 10.16
C GLY A 127 9.35 10.53 10.45
N ALA A 128 8.95 9.45 9.75
CA ALA A 128 9.58 8.14 9.90
C ALA A 128 11.04 8.15 9.45
N ILE A 129 11.34 8.73 8.28
CA ILE A 129 12.72 8.83 7.77
C ILE A 129 13.57 9.65 8.72
N LEU A 130 13.11 10.84 9.13
CA LEU A 130 13.87 11.75 9.99
C LEU A 130 14.14 11.13 11.36
N SER A 131 13.16 10.49 11.96
CA SER A 131 13.34 9.92 13.28
C SER A 131 14.15 8.63 13.28
N ILE A 132 13.88 7.71 12.34
CA ILE A 132 14.50 6.38 12.32
C ILE A 132 15.91 6.43 11.76
N ALA A 133 16.11 7.17 10.66
CA ALA A 133 17.38 7.15 9.95
C ALA A 133 18.29 8.33 10.29
N PHE A 134 17.75 9.47 10.70
CA PHE A 134 18.51 10.66 11.04
C PHE A 134 18.49 11.03 12.53
N GLY A 135 17.74 10.30 13.36
CA GLY A 135 17.67 10.53 14.81
C GLY A 135 17.03 11.86 15.21
N GLN A 136 16.24 12.48 14.32
CA GLN A 136 15.58 13.75 14.60
C GLN A 136 14.24 13.52 15.33
N PRO A 137 13.87 14.34 16.33
CA PRO A 137 12.67 14.16 17.12
C PRO A 137 11.40 14.62 16.35
N VAL A 138 11.14 13.99 15.21
CA VAL A 138 9.98 14.25 14.35
C VAL A 138 8.99 13.09 14.47
N PRO A 139 7.71 13.33 14.84
CA PRO A 139 6.73 12.28 14.99
C PRO A 139 6.25 11.72 13.64
N ALA A 140 6.10 10.40 13.58
CA ALA A 140 5.49 9.68 12.46
C ALA A 140 4.07 9.26 12.83
N VAL A 141 3.06 10.07 12.50
CA VAL A 141 1.67 9.84 12.89
C VAL A 141 0.89 9.18 11.78
N ASP A 142 0.66 7.86 11.94
CA ASP A 142 -0.18 7.04 11.07
C ASP A 142 -1.54 6.71 11.72
N GLY A 143 -2.32 5.84 11.08
CA GLY A 143 -3.59 5.36 11.63
C GLY A 143 -3.45 4.56 12.94
N ASN A 144 -2.29 3.93 13.20
CA ASN A 144 -2.01 3.24 14.45
C ASN A 144 -1.75 4.23 15.57
N VAL A 145 -0.89 5.21 15.33
CA VAL A 145 -0.60 6.28 16.29
C VAL A 145 -1.85 7.07 16.64
N LEU A 146 -2.68 7.45 15.66
CA LEU A 146 -3.97 8.11 15.89
C LEU A 146 -4.89 7.29 16.81
N ARG A 147 -4.95 5.97 16.61
CA ARG A 147 -5.75 5.07 17.44
C ARG A 147 -5.22 4.97 18.85
N VAL A 148 -3.90 4.76 18.99
CA VAL A 148 -3.24 4.67 20.31
C VAL A 148 -3.44 5.97 21.07
N ALA A 149 -3.15 7.11 20.47
CA ALA A 149 -3.32 8.43 21.07
C ALA A 149 -4.78 8.71 21.48
N ALA A 150 -5.74 8.41 20.59
CA ALA A 150 -7.17 8.60 20.91
C ALA A 150 -7.62 7.74 22.08
N ARG A 151 -7.13 6.50 22.21
CA ARG A 151 -7.45 5.62 23.34
C ARG A 151 -6.78 6.06 24.64
N ILE A 152 -5.50 6.42 24.61
CA ILE A 152 -4.78 6.90 25.79
C ILE A 152 -5.45 8.16 26.34
N THR A 153 -5.84 9.08 25.46
CA THR A 153 -6.43 10.38 25.85
C THR A 153 -7.94 10.36 26.01
N GLY A 154 -8.63 9.27 25.66
CA GLY A 154 -10.09 9.20 25.64
C GLY A 154 -10.75 10.09 24.58
N SER A 155 -9.99 10.54 23.55
CA SER A 155 -10.52 11.47 22.55
C SER A 155 -11.61 10.84 21.70
N ARG A 156 -12.76 11.51 21.65
CA ARG A 156 -13.92 11.14 20.82
C ARG A 156 -14.01 11.94 19.52
N GLU A 157 -12.99 12.72 19.21
CA GLU A 157 -12.91 13.48 17.98
C GLU A 157 -12.69 12.52 16.78
N ASN A 158 -13.23 12.89 15.61
CA ASN A 158 -13.06 12.10 14.41
C ASN A 158 -11.60 12.13 13.93
N VAL A 159 -10.90 11.00 14.03
CA VAL A 159 -9.47 10.90 13.63
C VAL A 159 -9.24 11.06 12.12
N LEU A 160 -10.29 11.12 11.30
CA LEU A 160 -10.18 11.41 9.87
C LEU A 160 -10.18 12.91 9.58
N ASP A 161 -10.57 13.74 10.53
CA ASP A 161 -10.50 15.20 10.41
C ASP A 161 -9.03 15.66 10.34
N PRO A 162 -8.64 16.45 9.32
CA PRO A 162 -7.29 16.98 9.19
C PRO A 162 -6.83 17.80 10.41
N LYS A 163 -7.74 18.55 11.07
CA LYS A 163 -7.44 19.33 12.28
C LYS A 163 -7.09 18.42 13.45
N VAL A 164 -7.81 17.31 13.62
CA VAL A 164 -7.55 16.32 14.67
C VAL A 164 -6.22 15.62 14.44
N ARG A 165 -5.88 15.31 13.17
CA ARG A 165 -4.58 14.76 12.79
C ARG A 165 -3.43 15.72 13.06
N ALA A 166 -3.60 17.00 12.74
CA ALA A 166 -2.60 18.03 13.02
C ALA A 166 -2.38 18.18 14.53
N ALA A 167 -3.46 18.28 15.32
CA ALA A 167 -3.37 18.36 16.78
C ALA A 167 -2.70 17.11 17.39
N CYS A 168 -2.98 15.92 16.87
CA CYS A 168 -2.29 14.70 17.31
C CYS A 168 -0.80 14.75 17.00
N ARG A 169 -0.40 15.26 15.84
CA ARG A 169 1.02 15.43 15.46
C ARG A 169 1.73 16.40 16.43
N GLU A 170 1.09 17.52 16.76
CA GLU A 170 1.64 18.48 17.74
C GLU A 170 1.82 17.84 19.13
N LEU A 171 0.83 17.06 19.58
CA LEU A 171 0.92 16.32 20.84
C LEU A 171 2.06 15.30 20.81
N MET A 172 2.23 14.56 19.71
CA MET A 172 3.34 13.60 19.58
C MET A 172 4.69 14.30 19.51
N ALA A 173 4.80 15.45 18.83
CA ALA A 173 6.00 16.26 18.81
C ALA A 173 6.42 16.78 20.20
N ALA A 174 5.44 17.06 21.06
CA ALA A 174 5.70 17.52 22.42
C ALA A 174 6.11 16.41 23.40
N VAL A 175 6.02 15.14 23.00
CA VAL A 175 6.30 13.98 23.88
C VAL A 175 7.37 13.02 23.32
N ILE A 176 7.74 13.15 22.06
CA ILE A 176 8.77 12.33 21.44
C ILE A 176 10.12 12.56 22.13
N PRO A 177 10.82 11.51 22.59
CA PRO A 177 12.12 11.67 23.25
C PRO A 177 13.21 12.05 22.23
N HIS A 178 14.12 12.93 22.62
CA HIS A 178 15.20 13.43 21.77
C HIS A 178 16.34 12.43 21.59
N ASP A 179 16.53 11.54 22.54
CA ASP A 179 17.59 10.52 22.54
C ASP A 179 17.24 9.27 21.73
N ARG A 180 15.95 8.90 21.65
CA ARG A 180 15.46 7.70 20.96
C ARG A 180 14.20 7.94 20.11
N PRO A 181 14.16 8.96 19.23
CA PRO A 181 12.95 9.31 18.49
C PRO A 181 12.49 8.22 17.50
N GLY A 182 13.45 7.56 16.84
CA GLY A 182 13.16 6.47 15.92
C GLY A 182 12.57 5.25 16.63
N ASP A 183 13.12 4.88 17.80
CA ASP A 183 12.59 3.78 18.60
C ASP A 183 11.18 4.08 19.10
N PHE A 184 10.92 5.31 19.55
CA PHE A 184 9.60 5.75 20.00
C PHE A 184 8.53 5.62 18.89
N ASN A 185 8.83 6.10 17.68
CA ASN A 185 7.90 5.97 16.55
C ASN A 185 7.68 4.49 16.18
N GLN A 186 8.73 3.70 16.10
CA GLN A 186 8.64 2.25 15.82
C GLN A 186 7.88 1.50 16.92
N ALA A 187 8.08 1.87 18.17
CA ALA A 187 7.36 1.30 19.32
C ALA A 187 5.86 1.57 19.24
N LEU A 188 5.45 2.78 18.86
CA LEU A 188 4.04 3.13 18.61
C LEU A 188 3.43 2.31 17.49
N MET A 189 4.19 2.09 16.40
CA MET A 189 3.75 1.25 15.28
C MET A 189 3.58 -0.21 15.72
N ASP A 190 4.54 -0.77 16.49
CA ASP A 190 4.49 -2.13 16.99
C ASP A 190 3.37 -2.33 18.02
N LEU A 191 3.20 -1.39 18.94
CA LEU A 191 2.10 -1.37 19.90
C LEU A 191 0.73 -1.36 19.17
N GLY A 192 0.60 -0.51 18.16
CA GLY A 192 -0.61 -0.43 17.36
C GLY A 192 -0.89 -1.69 16.53
N ALA A 193 0.14 -2.35 16.04
CA ALA A 193 0.00 -3.54 15.21
C ALA A 193 -0.21 -4.83 16.01
N GLY A 194 0.36 -4.95 17.21
CA GLY A 194 0.38 -6.18 18.00
C GLY A 194 -0.52 -6.17 19.23
N VAL A 195 -0.64 -5.04 19.92
CA VAL A 195 -1.32 -4.95 21.23
C VAL A 195 -2.59 -4.11 21.16
N CYS A 196 -2.47 -2.85 20.73
CA CYS A 196 -3.59 -1.91 20.64
C CYS A 196 -4.37 -2.10 19.33
N LEU A 197 -4.94 -3.28 19.11
CA LEU A 197 -5.52 -3.74 17.83
C LEU A 197 -6.74 -2.92 17.40
N PRO A 198 -6.97 -2.75 16.07
CA PRO A 198 -8.20 -2.15 15.54
C PRO A 198 -9.35 -3.18 15.53
N GLY A 199 -10.59 -2.71 15.74
CA GLY A 199 -11.82 -3.47 15.47
C GLY A 199 -12.11 -4.69 16.36
N GLY A 200 -11.16 -5.12 17.19
CA GLY A 200 -11.28 -6.27 18.10
C GLY A 200 -11.14 -5.88 19.57
N ALA A 201 -10.89 -6.88 20.43
CA ALA A 201 -10.43 -6.65 21.79
C ALA A 201 -8.92 -6.39 21.75
N PRO A 202 -8.44 -5.18 22.09
CA PRO A 202 -7.02 -4.94 22.25
C PRO A 202 -6.48 -5.72 23.46
N LEU A 203 -5.21 -6.09 23.41
CA LEU A 203 -4.53 -6.85 24.46
C LEU A 203 -4.07 -5.90 25.58
N CYS A 204 -5.02 -5.27 26.30
CA CYS A 204 -4.73 -4.24 27.28
C CYS A 204 -3.88 -4.75 28.46
N GLY A 205 -3.94 -6.06 28.78
CA GLY A 205 -3.10 -6.67 29.81
C GLY A 205 -1.60 -6.69 29.46
N GLU A 206 -1.25 -6.60 28.19
CA GLU A 206 0.12 -6.56 27.66
C GLU A 206 0.56 -5.11 27.32
N CYS A 207 -0.34 -4.13 27.51
CA CYS A 207 -0.11 -2.77 27.06
C CYS A 207 0.65 -1.94 28.10
N PRO A 208 1.83 -1.38 27.77
CA PRO A 208 2.61 -0.55 28.70
C PRO A 208 1.89 0.74 29.12
N ALA A 209 0.85 1.14 28.39
CA ALA A 209 0.08 2.35 28.66
C ALA A 209 -1.23 2.09 29.44
N CYS A 210 -1.59 0.84 29.76
CA CYS A 210 -2.90 0.50 30.33
C CYS A 210 -3.21 1.27 31.62
N ALA A 211 -2.23 1.41 32.51
CA ALA A 211 -2.40 2.07 33.82
C ALA A 211 -2.83 3.55 33.73
N PHE A 212 -2.55 4.24 32.63
CA PHE A 212 -2.92 5.63 32.40
C PHE A 212 -3.75 5.87 31.14
N CYS A 213 -4.18 4.80 30.48
CA CYS A 213 -5.01 4.86 29.28
C CYS A 213 -6.47 5.07 29.68
N THR A 214 -7.06 6.21 29.30
CA THR A 214 -8.48 6.51 29.55
C THR A 214 -9.41 5.42 29.02
N ALA A 215 -9.20 4.98 27.79
CA ALA A 215 -10.04 3.95 27.21
C ALA A 215 -9.96 2.61 27.96
N CYS A 216 -8.77 2.26 28.51
CA CYS A 216 -8.60 1.06 29.33
C CYS A 216 -9.34 1.18 30.66
N GLN A 217 -9.24 2.34 31.32
CA GLN A 217 -9.89 2.62 32.60
C GLN A 217 -11.42 2.66 32.48
N GLU A 218 -11.93 3.20 31.36
CA GLU A 218 -13.38 3.37 31.12
C GLU A 218 -14.03 2.21 30.35
N GLY A 219 -13.27 1.24 29.89
CA GLY A 219 -13.81 0.15 29.05
C GLY A 219 -14.26 0.59 27.64
N THR A 220 -13.75 1.75 27.17
CA THR A 220 -14.20 2.37 25.89
C THR A 220 -13.33 2.06 24.68
N GLN A 221 -12.40 1.10 24.78
CA GLN A 221 -11.41 0.78 23.74
C GLN A 221 -12.04 0.44 22.39
N ARG A 222 -13.22 -0.21 22.40
CA ARG A 222 -13.95 -0.60 21.19
C ARG A 222 -14.65 0.56 20.50
N LEU A 223 -14.93 1.63 21.25
CA LEU A 223 -15.57 2.83 20.73
C LEU A 223 -14.58 3.81 20.11
N LEU A 224 -13.28 3.63 20.41
CA LEU A 224 -12.21 4.53 19.97
C LEU A 224 -11.22 3.84 19.03
N PRO A 225 -10.69 4.55 18.02
CA PRO A 225 -10.99 5.95 17.68
C PRO A 225 -12.34 6.10 16.95
N VAL A 226 -12.96 7.25 17.08
CA VAL A 226 -14.15 7.62 16.27
C VAL A 226 -13.72 7.84 14.83
N ARG A 227 -14.47 7.22 13.90
CA ARG A 227 -14.29 7.37 12.45
C ARG A 227 -15.65 7.57 11.80
N GLU A 228 -15.73 8.53 10.90
CA GLU A 228 -16.93 8.67 10.07
C GLU A 228 -17.14 7.44 9.19
N LYS A 229 -18.41 7.15 8.88
CA LYS A 229 -18.75 6.08 7.93
C LYS A 229 -18.20 6.47 6.55
N LYS A 230 -17.45 5.57 5.93
CA LYS A 230 -17.04 5.73 4.54
C LYS A 230 -18.28 5.76 3.64
N GLN A 231 -18.26 6.63 2.63
CA GLN A 231 -19.23 6.59 1.54
C GLN A 231 -19.25 5.20 0.88
N ALA A 232 -20.43 4.79 0.39
CA ALA A 232 -20.55 3.54 -0.35
C ALA A 232 -19.62 3.56 -1.57
N LYS A 233 -18.95 2.44 -1.83
CA LYS A 233 -18.09 2.31 -3.01
C LYS A 233 -18.96 2.28 -4.27
N ARG A 234 -18.48 2.93 -5.33
CA ARG A 234 -19.07 2.78 -6.65
C ARG A 234 -18.89 1.35 -7.14
N GLU A 235 -19.92 0.72 -7.70
CA GLU A 235 -19.79 -0.56 -8.39
C GLU A 235 -19.62 -0.35 -9.89
N GLN A 236 -18.76 -1.15 -10.52
CA GLN A 236 -18.58 -1.22 -11.96
C GLN A 236 -18.61 -2.69 -12.37
N GLN A 237 -19.37 -2.98 -13.42
CA GLN A 237 -19.43 -4.31 -14.01
C GLN A 237 -18.55 -4.33 -15.24
N LEU A 238 -17.82 -5.41 -15.44
CA LEU A 238 -16.93 -5.63 -16.58
C LEU A 238 -17.14 -7.03 -17.13
N THR A 239 -17.06 -7.16 -18.46
CA THR A 239 -16.93 -8.44 -19.13
C THR A 239 -15.48 -8.60 -19.59
N VAL A 240 -14.76 -9.57 -19.05
CA VAL A 240 -13.32 -9.81 -19.27
C VAL A 240 -13.15 -10.96 -20.26
N PHE A 241 -12.23 -10.83 -21.20
CA PHE A 241 -11.97 -11.84 -22.23
C PHE A 241 -10.54 -12.41 -22.08
N VAL A 242 -10.43 -13.70 -21.78
CA VAL A 242 -9.18 -14.44 -21.91
C VAL A 242 -9.19 -15.09 -23.30
N LEU A 243 -8.54 -14.44 -24.24
CA LEU A 243 -8.52 -14.84 -25.65
C LEU A 243 -7.25 -15.66 -25.91
N ARG A 244 -7.42 -16.88 -26.39
CA ARG A 244 -6.33 -17.81 -26.70
C ARG A 244 -6.22 -18.01 -28.20
N GLN A 245 -5.00 -17.90 -28.72
CA GLN A 245 -4.66 -18.16 -30.09
C GLN A 245 -3.21 -18.62 -30.21
N ASP A 246 -2.93 -19.76 -30.81
CA ASP A 246 -1.59 -20.29 -31.12
C ASP A 246 -0.64 -20.32 -29.90
N GLY A 247 -1.15 -20.70 -28.72
CA GLY A 247 -0.40 -20.73 -27.47
C GLY A 247 -0.20 -19.37 -26.77
N CYS A 248 -0.64 -18.29 -27.42
CA CYS A 248 -0.61 -16.94 -26.88
C CYS A 248 -1.95 -16.52 -26.27
N VAL A 249 -1.90 -15.49 -25.42
CA VAL A 249 -3.07 -14.85 -24.83
C VAL A 249 -3.02 -13.36 -25.10
N ALA A 250 -4.16 -12.77 -25.50
CA ALA A 250 -4.25 -11.35 -25.73
C ALA A 250 -4.22 -10.55 -24.43
N LEU A 251 -3.35 -9.58 -24.36
CA LEU A 251 -3.25 -8.59 -23.28
C LEU A 251 -3.20 -7.19 -23.88
N ARG A 252 -3.61 -6.20 -23.13
CA ARG A 252 -3.40 -4.79 -23.48
C ARG A 252 -2.76 -4.03 -22.33
N ARG A 253 -2.01 -2.98 -22.63
CA ARG A 253 -1.47 -2.07 -21.64
C ARG A 253 -2.50 -0.96 -21.35
N ARG A 254 -2.75 -0.73 -20.08
CA ARG A 254 -3.61 0.40 -19.65
C ARG A 254 -2.88 1.73 -19.89
N ASP A 255 -3.69 2.79 -20.01
CA ASP A 255 -3.18 4.16 -20.12
C ASP A 255 -2.24 4.51 -18.97
N ASP A 256 -1.36 5.49 -19.17
CA ASP A 256 -0.39 5.94 -18.16
C ASP A 256 -1.02 6.72 -16.99
N THR A 257 -2.34 6.93 -17.03
CA THR A 257 -3.11 7.61 -15.98
C THR A 257 -4.31 6.77 -15.52
N GLY A 258 -4.86 7.08 -14.35
CA GLY A 258 -6.06 6.43 -13.84
C GLY A 258 -5.79 5.17 -13.01
N LEU A 259 -6.84 4.35 -12.88
CA LEU A 259 -6.80 3.13 -12.07
C LEU A 259 -5.93 2.07 -12.74
N LEU A 260 -4.97 1.49 -11.99
CA LEU A 260 -4.03 0.48 -12.48
C LEU A 260 -3.22 0.93 -13.70
N ALA A 261 -2.93 2.23 -13.80
CA ALA A 261 -2.21 2.85 -14.93
C ALA A 261 -0.94 2.08 -15.32
N SER A 262 -0.64 2.03 -16.61
CA SER A 262 0.50 1.37 -17.26
C SER A 262 0.67 -0.13 -16.96
N LEU A 263 -0.26 -0.76 -16.25
CA LEU A 263 -0.25 -2.21 -16.03
C LEU A 263 -0.91 -2.93 -17.20
N TRP A 264 -0.63 -4.22 -17.30
CA TRP A 264 -1.23 -5.08 -18.30
C TRP A 264 -2.55 -5.67 -17.82
N GLU A 265 -3.50 -5.84 -18.70
CA GLU A 265 -4.81 -6.41 -18.41
C GLU A 265 -5.32 -7.27 -19.54
N TYR A 266 -6.30 -8.11 -19.23
CA TYR A 266 -7.07 -8.81 -20.26
C TYR A 266 -8.02 -7.82 -20.96
N PRO A 267 -8.25 -7.93 -22.29
CA PRO A 267 -9.29 -7.18 -22.97
C PRO A 267 -10.62 -7.29 -22.21
N HIS A 268 -11.34 -6.18 -22.09
CA HIS A 268 -12.63 -6.17 -21.42
C HIS A 268 -13.56 -5.08 -21.97
N ALA A 269 -14.83 -5.30 -21.79
CA ALA A 269 -15.89 -4.33 -22.06
C ALA A 269 -16.54 -3.87 -20.74
N ASP A 270 -17.07 -2.65 -20.73
CA ASP A 270 -17.93 -2.18 -19.65
C ASP A 270 -19.27 -2.92 -19.68
N GLY A 271 -19.81 -3.22 -18.49
CA GLY A 271 -21.08 -3.92 -18.34
C GLY A 271 -20.95 -5.45 -18.40
N VAL A 272 -22.10 -6.11 -18.42
CA VAL A 272 -22.21 -7.58 -18.57
C VAL A 272 -22.72 -7.86 -19.97
N LEU A 273 -21.90 -8.47 -20.79
CA LEU A 273 -22.25 -8.92 -22.13
C LEU A 273 -22.64 -10.41 -22.08
N ASP A 274 -23.71 -10.78 -22.76
CA ASP A 274 -23.96 -12.18 -23.11
C ASP A 274 -23.07 -12.63 -24.26
N GLU A 275 -23.11 -13.92 -24.64
CA GLU A 275 -22.27 -14.48 -25.69
C GLU A 275 -22.45 -13.79 -27.05
N THR A 276 -23.68 -13.38 -27.40
CA THR A 276 -23.97 -12.72 -28.66
C THR A 276 -23.35 -11.32 -28.69
N ALA A 277 -23.54 -10.53 -27.65
CA ALA A 277 -22.98 -9.19 -27.54
C ALA A 277 -21.44 -9.25 -27.40
N ALA A 278 -20.91 -10.24 -26.69
CA ALA A 278 -19.47 -10.47 -26.56
C ALA A 278 -18.81 -10.83 -27.91
N ALA A 279 -19.43 -11.74 -28.70
CA ALA A 279 -18.96 -12.08 -30.05
C ALA A 279 -18.96 -10.85 -30.97
N ALA A 280 -20.03 -10.04 -30.94
CA ALA A 280 -20.12 -8.81 -31.72
C ALA A 280 -19.04 -7.78 -31.30
N TRP A 281 -18.78 -7.64 -29.99
CA TRP A 281 -17.75 -6.75 -29.46
C TRP A 281 -16.33 -7.18 -29.89
N LEU A 282 -16.06 -8.49 -29.92
CA LEU A 282 -14.78 -9.06 -30.39
C LEU A 282 -14.62 -8.91 -31.91
N ALA A 283 -15.69 -9.17 -32.69
CA ALA A 283 -15.67 -9.01 -34.13
C ALA A 283 -15.33 -7.58 -34.57
N GLN A 284 -15.87 -6.56 -33.88
CA GLN A 284 -15.52 -5.15 -34.11
C GLN A 284 -14.02 -4.86 -33.87
N ARG A 285 -13.31 -5.74 -33.18
CA ARG A 285 -11.88 -5.66 -32.88
C ARG A 285 -11.02 -6.65 -33.66
N GLY A 286 -11.56 -7.16 -34.74
CA GLY A 286 -10.83 -8.05 -35.66
C GLY A 286 -10.60 -9.46 -35.10
N VAL A 287 -11.47 -9.94 -34.21
CA VAL A 287 -11.37 -11.26 -33.62
C VAL A 287 -12.66 -12.06 -33.84
N ALA A 288 -12.53 -13.25 -34.35
CA ALA A 288 -13.60 -14.24 -34.51
C ALA A 288 -13.48 -15.32 -33.42
N VAL A 289 -14.58 -15.65 -32.79
CA VAL A 289 -14.65 -16.70 -31.76
C VAL A 289 -14.74 -18.07 -32.46
N LYS A 290 -13.78 -18.96 -32.20
CA LYS A 290 -13.80 -20.36 -32.62
C LYS A 290 -14.52 -21.28 -31.64
N SER A 291 -14.25 -21.07 -30.33
CA SER A 291 -14.93 -21.86 -29.29
C SER A 291 -15.05 -21.08 -27.99
N TRP A 292 -16.15 -21.32 -27.29
CA TRP A 292 -16.41 -20.88 -25.93
C TRP A 292 -16.00 -22.01 -24.98
N GLU A 293 -14.96 -21.80 -24.18
CA GLU A 293 -14.41 -22.85 -23.32
C GLU A 293 -15.02 -22.83 -21.92
N LYS A 294 -15.09 -21.65 -21.30
CA LYS A 294 -15.49 -21.50 -19.90
C LYS A 294 -15.96 -20.10 -19.59
N THR A 295 -16.87 -19.99 -18.64
CA THR A 295 -17.22 -18.71 -17.99
C THR A 295 -16.61 -18.64 -16.59
N VAL A 296 -16.15 -17.44 -16.22
CA VAL A 296 -15.49 -17.17 -14.94
C VAL A 296 -16.08 -15.91 -14.32
N SER A 297 -16.33 -15.89 -13.02
CA SER A 297 -16.71 -14.67 -12.31
C SER A 297 -15.67 -14.29 -11.27
N ALA A 298 -15.36 -13.01 -11.16
CA ALA A 298 -14.44 -12.47 -10.16
C ALA A 298 -14.97 -11.17 -9.58
N LYS A 299 -14.42 -10.80 -8.43
CA LYS A 299 -14.73 -9.57 -7.73
C LYS A 299 -13.46 -8.99 -7.17
N HIS A 300 -13.25 -7.70 -7.35
CA HIS A 300 -12.10 -7.00 -6.77
C HIS A 300 -12.52 -5.71 -6.11
N GLU A 301 -11.94 -5.44 -4.93
CA GLU A 301 -12.25 -4.29 -4.08
C GLU A 301 -11.09 -3.27 -4.13
N PHE A 302 -11.35 -2.10 -4.70
CA PHE A 302 -10.46 -0.94 -4.58
C PHE A 302 -10.91 -0.03 -3.42
N THR A 303 -10.20 1.04 -3.18
CA THR A 303 -10.54 2.01 -2.12
C THR A 303 -11.89 2.67 -2.35
N HIS A 304 -12.20 3.10 -3.59
CA HIS A 304 -13.41 3.85 -3.94
C HIS A 304 -14.33 3.11 -4.91
N LEU A 305 -13.90 1.97 -5.42
CA LEU A 305 -14.56 1.23 -6.48
C LEU A 305 -14.56 -0.26 -6.16
N ARG A 306 -15.60 -0.95 -6.62
CA ARG A 306 -15.70 -2.41 -6.64
C ARG A 306 -15.93 -2.85 -8.07
N TRP A 307 -15.09 -3.74 -8.59
CA TRP A 307 -15.34 -4.43 -9.84
C TRP A 307 -16.09 -5.72 -9.59
N ARG A 308 -17.16 -5.94 -10.37
CA ARG A 308 -17.78 -7.23 -10.59
C ARG A 308 -17.49 -7.65 -12.01
N MET A 309 -16.78 -8.74 -12.18
CA MET A 309 -16.29 -9.20 -13.46
C MET A 309 -16.95 -10.52 -13.83
N ALA A 310 -17.64 -10.56 -14.95
CA ALA A 310 -17.95 -11.78 -15.69
C ALA A 310 -16.85 -11.96 -16.77
N GLY A 311 -16.43 -13.17 -17.06
CA GLY A 311 -15.39 -13.38 -18.05
C GLY A 311 -15.60 -14.63 -18.86
N TYR A 312 -15.10 -14.58 -20.07
CA TYR A 312 -15.12 -15.67 -21.03
C TYR A 312 -13.69 -16.11 -21.34
N ILE A 313 -13.46 -17.41 -21.31
CA ILE A 313 -12.25 -18.05 -21.80
C ILE A 313 -12.61 -18.57 -23.20
N LEU A 314 -11.87 -18.12 -24.21
CA LEU A 314 -12.22 -18.31 -25.61
C LEU A 314 -11.00 -18.72 -26.43
N THR A 315 -11.17 -19.70 -27.33
CA THR A 315 -10.26 -19.85 -28.46
C THR A 315 -10.76 -19.00 -29.60
N VAL A 316 -9.88 -18.20 -30.17
CA VAL A 316 -10.21 -17.19 -31.18
C VAL A 316 -9.26 -17.23 -32.37
N GLU A 317 -9.58 -16.43 -33.41
CA GLU A 317 -8.76 -16.20 -34.59
C GLU A 317 -8.84 -14.73 -34.97
N GLY A 318 -7.72 -14.13 -35.36
CA GLY A 318 -7.61 -12.76 -35.82
C GLY A 318 -6.50 -11.99 -35.14
N ASP A 319 -6.18 -10.81 -35.68
CA ASP A 319 -5.07 -9.99 -35.18
C ASP A 319 -5.39 -9.25 -33.88
N GLY A 320 -6.67 -9.02 -33.62
CA GLY A 320 -7.12 -8.24 -32.45
C GLY A 320 -7.02 -6.72 -32.68
N ALA A 321 -7.35 -5.94 -31.66
CA ALA A 321 -7.22 -4.49 -31.72
C ALA A 321 -5.73 -4.08 -31.75
N PRO A 322 -5.38 -2.93 -32.36
CA PRO A 322 -3.97 -2.52 -32.54
C PRO A 322 -3.18 -2.32 -31.23
N ASP A 323 -3.86 -2.11 -30.11
CA ASP A 323 -3.28 -1.99 -28.79
C ASP A 323 -3.17 -3.32 -28.04
N TRP A 324 -3.53 -4.45 -28.66
CA TRP A 324 -3.41 -5.76 -28.07
C TRP A 324 -2.07 -6.41 -28.41
N VAL A 325 -1.52 -7.10 -27.43
CA VAL A 325 -0.30 -7.90 -27.56
C VAL A 325 -0.64 -9.35 -27.29
N TRP A 326 -0.33 -10.22 -28.27
CA TRP A 326 -0.41 -11.65 -28.12
C TRP A 326 0.85 -12.14 -27.40
N ALA A 327 0.69 -12.50 -26.13
CA ALA A 327 1.79 -12.88 -25.26
C ALA A 327 1.79 -14.39 -25.01
N ASP A 328 2.89 -15.05 -25.32
CA ASP A 328 3.16 -16.42 -24.91
C ASP A 328 3.37 -16.52 -23.39
N HIS A 329 3.61 -17.72 -22.89
CA HIS A 329 3.81 -17.95 -21.45
C HIS A 329 4.98 -17.11 -20.90
N ASP A 330 6.13 -17.14 -21.57
CA ASP A 330 7.35 -16.48 -21.08
C ASP A 330 7.18 -14.95 -21.07
N ARG A 331 6.55 -14.41 -22.10
CA ARG A 331 6.24 -12.98 -22.17
C ARG A 331 5.25 -12.58 -21.07
N ARG A 332 4.20 -13.37 -20.80
CA ARG A 332 3.25 -13.09 -19.72
C ARG A 332 3.93 -13.04 -18.35
N GLN A 333 4.89 -13.90 -18.08
CA GLN A 333 5.67 -13.87 -16.82
C GLN A 333 6.49 -12.59 -16.63
N GLN A 334 6.78 -11.87 -17.71
CA GLN A 334 7.50 -10.60 -17.68
C GLN A 334 6.57 -9.40 -17.49
N LEU A 335 5.26 -9.53 -17.74
CA LEU A 335 4.30 -8.45 -17.72
C LEU A 335 3.65 -8.30 -16.35
N ALA A 336 3.54 -7.06 -15.87
CA ALA A 336 2.91 -6.75 -14.60
C ALA A 336 1.38 -6.75 -14.72
N ILE A 337 0.74 -7.90 -14.48
CA ILE A 337 -0.72 -8.05 -14.45
C ILE A 337 -1.20 -7.86 -13.00
N PRO A 338 -2.14 -6.93 -12.71
CA PRO A 338 -2.59 -6.69 -11.35
C PRO A 338 -3.42 -7.85 -10.78
N SER A 339 -3.35 -8.00 -9.46
CA SER A 339 -4.10 -9.03 -8.73
C SER A 339 -5.63 -8.99 -8.91
N ALA A 340 -6.16 -7.87 -9.42
CA ALA A 340 -7.56 -7.76 -9.81
C ALA A 340 -7.95 -8.82 -10.86
N PHE A 341 -7.03 -9.21 -11.71
CA PHE A 341 -7.22 -10.22 -12.76
C PHE A 341 -6.65 -11.59 -12.41
N GLN A 342 -6.19 -11.84 -11.19
CA GLN A 342 -5.52 -13.09 -10.79
C GLN A 342 -6.32 -14.35 -11.13
N LYS A 343 -7.65 -14.31 -11.00
CA LYS A 343 -8.50 -15.44 -11.33
C LYS A 343 -8.46 -15.76 -12.83
N PHE A 344 -8.44 -14.73 -13.67
CA PHE A 344 -8.33 -14.87 -15.12
C PHE A 344 -6.92 -15.30 -15.55
N THR A 345 -5.89 -14.85 -14.82
CA THR A 345 -4.50 -15.28 -15.06
C THR A 345 -4.33 -16.78 -14.83
N ARG A 346 -4.87 -17.32 -13.74
CA ARG A 346 -4.87 -18.78 -13.49
C ARG A 346 -5.54 -19.55 -14.61
N GLU A 347 -6.70 -19.11 -15.05
CA GLU A 347 -7.38 -19.73 -16.19
C GLU A 347 -6.53 -19.64 -17.47
N ALA A 348 -5.86 -18.52 -17.74
CA ALA A 348 -4.97 -18.36 -18.89
C ALA A 348 -3.77 -19.33 -18.84
N GLU A 349 -3.33 -19.73 -17.65
CA GLU A 349 -2.24 -20.67 -17.40
C GLU A 349 -2.70 -22.14 -17.39
N GLY A 350 -4.02 -22.38 -17.37
CA GLY A 350 -4.58 -23.73 -17.36
C GLY A 350 -4.62 -24.38 -15.96
N GLU A 351 -4.63 -23.53 -14.91
CA GLU A 351 -4.70 -23.93 -13.49
C GLU A 351 -6.15 -24.02 -12.95
#